data_3f5e02c389f705d5392c59aefdb3f26b
#
_entry.id   3f5e02c389f705d5392c59aefdb3f26b
#
_cell.length_a   1.000
_cell.length_b   1.000
_cell.length_c   1.000
_cell.angle_alpha   90.00
_cell.angle_beta   90.00
_cell.angle_gamma   90.00
#
_symmetry.space_group_name_H-M   'P 1'
#
loop_
_entity.id
_entity.type
_entity.pdbx_description
1 polymer ?
#
loop_
_entity_poly.entity_id
_entity_poly.type
_entity_poly.pdbx_seq_one_letter_code
_entity_poly.pdbx_strand_id
1 'polypeptide(L)'
;SASTQVPLPEGAKVLVYSRGSVPATTLAMMEKGFTTVIAASKTTYTAVAGDQIGVDTVANIVTITLPASPAQGDEVTIMDVSASNGFGTNKCVVARNGSKIRGGTSDLDLDSDNECVTLIFTTADKGWQIKSSNYTI
;
A
#
# COMPACT_ATOMS: atom_id res chain seq x y z
N SER A 1 18.88 -19.89 28.99
CA SER A 1 18.48 -19.77 29.24
C SER A 1 18.12 -19.53 29.13
N ALA A 2 18.22 -19.61 28.89
CA ALA A 2 17.77 -19.41 28.99
C ALA A 2 17.31 -19.19 28.76
N SER A 3 17.40 -19.22 28.64
CA SER A 3 16.85 -19.12 28.57
C SER A 3 16.42 -19.14 28.27
N THR A 4 16.52 -19.27 28.25
CA THR A 4 16.10 -19.54 28.02
C THR A 4 15.85 -19.65 27.46
N GLN A 5 16.06 -19.84 27.09
CA GLN A 5 15.84 -20.07 26.53
C GLN A 5 15.67 -20.50 25.93
N VAL A 6 15.77 -20.77 25.79
CA VAL A 6 15.54 -21.42 25.13
C VAL A 6 15.40 -21.65 24.36
N PRO A 7 15.36 -21.95 24.09
CA PRO A 7 15.47 -22.24 23.04
C PRO A 7 14.67 -22.42 22.20
N LEU A 8 14.84 -22.39 21.34
CA LEU A 8 14.19 -22.59 20.46
C LEU A 8 14.42 -23.45 19.80
N PRO A 9 14.21 -23.86 19.64
CA PRO A 9 14.43 -24.67 19.15
C PRO A 9 14.77 -24.78 18.37
N GLU A 10 15.10 -24.79 18.23
CA GLU A 10 15.08 -24.78 17.79
C GLU A 10 14.56 -24.74 17.01
N GLY A 11 14.61 -24.66 16.60
CA GLY A 11 14.19 -24.39 15.82
C GLY A 11 13.52 -23.62 15.52
N ALA A 12 13.38 -23.32 15.58
CA ALA A 12 12.72 -22.51 15.38
C ALA A 12 13.11 -21.48 15.31
N LYS A 13 13.58 -21.17 15.26
CA LYS A 13 13.74 -20.21 15.32
C LYS A 13 13.45 -19.36 15.19
N VAL A 14 13.46 -19.21 15.05
CA VAL A 14 13.13 -18.38 15.20
C VAL A 14 13.40 -17.35 15.21
N LEU A 15 13.57 -16.70 15.04
CA LEU A 15 13.80 -15.63 15.05
C LEU A 15 13.66 -15.07 16.03
N VAL A 16 14.12 -15.06 16.59
CA VAL A 16 13.85 -14.71 17.54
C VAL A 16 14.29 -13.60 18.02
N TYR A 17 14.56 -12.84 17.65
CA TYR A 17 14.80 -11.63 18.09
C TYR A 17 13.81 -11.24 19.08
N SER A 18 14.03 -10.23 19.71
CA SER A 18 13.25 -9.85 20.71
C SER A 18 11.99 -9.34 20.33
N ARG A 19 11.10 -10.23 20.12
CA ARG A 19 9.90 -9.83 19.70
C ARG A 19 9.14 -9.12 20.71
N GLY A 20 9.39 -9.19 21.95
CA GLY A 20 8.68 -8.50 22.99
C GLY A 20 8.81 -7.01 22.94
N SER A 21 9.74 -6.49 22.16
CA SER A 21 9.88 -5.07 22.03
C SER A 21 8.90 -4.44 21.04
N VAL A 22 8.12 -5.25 20.35
CA VAL A 22 7.15 -4.75 19.37
C VAL A 22 5.75 -4.91 19.96
N PRO A 23 4.98 -3.81 20.08
CA PRO A 23 3.61 -3.92 20.57
C PRO A 23 2.77 -4.84 19.68
N ALA A 24 1.88 -5.60 20.30
CA ALA A 24 1.06 -6.55 19.57
C ALA A 24 0.23 -5.92 18.48
N THR A 25 -0.32 -4.72 18.72
CA THR A 25 -1.11 -4.03 17.70
C THR A 25 -0.27 -3.62 16.51
N THR A 26 0.94 -3.13 16.74
CA THR A 26 1.85 -2.74 15.66
C THR A 26 2.23 -3.96 14.83
N LEU A 27 2.56 -5.06 15.49
CA LEU A 27 2.92 -6.28 14.79
C LEU A 27 1.76 -6.79 13.95
N ALA A 28 0.54 -6.79 14.50
CA ALA A 28 -0.63 -7.25 13.77
C ALA A 28 -0.90 -6.39 12.53
N MET A 29 -0.75 -5.07 12.63
CA MET A 29 -0.92 -4.18 11.49
C MET A 29 0.12 -4.43 10.43
N MET A 30 1.37 -4.64 10.81
CA MET A 30 2.43 -4.93 9.86
C MET A 30 2.18 -6.26 9.15
N GLU A 31 1.69 -7.26 9.87
CA GLU A 31 1.40 -8.57 9.28
C GLU A 31 0.26 -8.51 8.28
N LYS A 32 -0.73 -7.66 8.54
CA LYS A 32 -1.85 -7.51 7.62
C LYS A 32 -1.54 -6.55 6.49
N GLY A 33 -0.54 -5.70 6.65
CA GLY A 33 -0.11 -4.78 5.62
C GLY A 33 -1.13 -3.73 5.24
N PHE A 34 -2.07 -3.41 6.13
CA PHE A 34 -3.12 -2.44 5.83
C PHE A 34 -2.83 -1.08 6.44
N THR A 35 -2.95 -0.03 5.62
CA THR A 35 -2.74 1.36 6.03
C THR A 35 -3.98 2.17 5.64
N THR A 36 -4.43 3.05 6.52
CA THR A 36 -5.54 3.96 6.21
C THR A 36 -5.02 5.38 6.08
N VAL A 37 -5.40 6.05 5.00
CA VAL A 37 -5.04 7.45 4.74
C VAL A 37 -6.33 8.24 4.65
N ILE A 38 -6.50 9.19 5.59
CA ILE A 38 -7.73 9.97 5.70
C ILE A 38 -7.41 11.42 5.36
N ALA A 39 -8.05 11.95 4.32
CA ALA A 39 -7.75 13.28 3.80
C ALA A 39 -7.90 14.40 4.83
N ALA A 40 -8.80 14.23 5.79
CA ALA A 40 -8.98 15.23 6.85
C ALA A 40 -7.72 15.42 7.70
N SER A 41 -6.85 14.39 7.74
CA SER A 41 -5.62 14.42 8.52
C SER A 41 -4.38 14.48 7.65
N LYS A 42 -4.44 13.90 6.45
CA LYS A 42 -3.26 13.70 5.64
C LYS A 42 -3.67 13.49 4.19
N THR A 43 -3.11 14.28 3.31
CA THR A 43 -3.48 14.22 1.88
C THR A 43 -2.45 13.54 1.01
N THR A 44 -1.34 13.06 1.58
CA THR A 44 -0.30 12.35 0.83
C THR A 44 0.22 11.18 1.64
N TYR A 45 0.61 10.13 0.93
CA TYR A 45 1.24 8.97 1.57
C TYR A 45 2.15 8.30 0.53
N THR A 46 3.36 7.94 0.94
CA THR A 46 4.27 7.21 0.09
C THR A 46 4.17 5.73 0.41
N ALA A 47 3.71 4.96 -0.56
CA ALA A 47 3.51 3.53 -0.40
C ALA A 47 4.83 2.79 -0.37
N VAL A 48 4.83 1.67 0.33
CA VAL A 48 5.92 0.70 0.27
C VAL A 48 5.39 -0.58 -0.35
N ALA A 49 6.30 -1.39 -0.88
CA ALA A 49 5.90 -2.64 -1.53
C ALA A 49 5.12 -3.51 -0.55
N GLY A 50 4.01 -4.06 -1.01
CA GLY A 50 3.14 -4.91 -0.20
C GLY A 50 2.01 -4.16 0.50
N ASP A 51 1.98 -2.83 0.42
CA ASP A 51 0.92 -2.06 1.08
C ASP A 51 -0.45 -2.36 0.52
N GLN A 52 -1.41 -2.42 1.42
CA GLN A 52 -2.83 -2.38 1.09
C GLN A 52 -3.37 -1.11 1.73
N ILE A 53 -3.81 -0.15 0.93
CA ILE A 53 -4.09 1.20 1.40
C ILE A 53 -5.57 1.52 1.23
N GLY A 54 -6.25 1.76 2.35
CA GLY A 54 -7.61 2.28 2.34
C GLY A 54 -7.55 3.79 2.38
N VAL A 55 -8.11 4.45 1.37
CA VAL A 55 -8.04 5.91 1.22
C VAL A 55 -9.42 6.50 1.41
N ASP A 56 -9.52 7.49 2.29
CA ASP A 56 -10.73 8.23 2.56
C ASP A 56 -10.55 9.64 2.01
N THR A 57 -11.27 9.97 0.94
CA THR A 57 -11.16 11.27 0.27
C THR A 57 -12.33 12.20 0.56
N VAL A 58 -13.10 11.94 1.62
CA VAL A 58 -14.26 12.79 1.94
C VAL A 58 -13.88 14.27 2.02
N ALA A 59 -12.76 14.58 2.65
CA ALA A 59 -12.36 15.97 2.88
C ALA A 59 -11.53 16.59 1.77
N ASN A 60 -10.87 15.81 0.94
CA ASN A 60 -9.98 16.34 -0.10
C ASN A 60 -9.44 15.22 -1.00
N ILE A 61 -8.84 15.63 -2.11
CA ILE A 61 -8.06 14.73 -2.96
C ILE A 61 -6.86 14.20 -2.17
N VAL A 62 -6.56 12.92 -2.36
CA VAL A 62 -5.39 12.28 -1.73
C VAL A 62 -4.45 11.80 -2.82
N THR A 63 -3.16 11.97 -2.59
CA THR A 63 -2.12 11.45 -3.48
C THR A 63 -1.39 10.31 -2.81
N ILE A 64 -1.37 9.16 -3.46
CA ILE A 64 -0.58 8.00 -3.04
C ILE A 64 0.62 7.93 -3.96
N THR A 65 1.81 8.09 -3.40
CA THR A 65 3.06 8.04 -4.18
C THR A 65 3.60 6.61 -4.16
N LEU A 66 3.84 6.06 -5.34
CA LEU A 66 4.35 4.69 -5.46
C LEU A 66 5.81 4.60 -5.00
N PRO A 67 6.29 3.40 -4.65
CA PRO A 67 7.69 3.24 -4.26
C PRO A 67 8.67 3.76 -5.32
N ALA A 68 9.76 4.39 -4.88
CA ALA A 68 10.72 5.06 -5.77
C ALA A 68 11.56 4.10 -6.58
N SER A 69 11.92 2.97 -6.04
CA SER A 69 12.81 2.01 -6.70
C SER A 69 12.20 0.62 -6.58
N PRO A 70 11.10 0.38 -7.27
CA PRO A 70 10.40 -0.89 -7.10
C PRO A 70 11.18 -2.03 -7.72
N ALA A 71 11.03 -3.22 -7.15
CA ALA A 71 11.54 -4.45 -7.72
C ALA A 71 10.42 -5.14 -8.50
N GLN A 72 10.78 -5.92 -9.48
CA GLN A 72 9.83 -6.69 -10.26
C GLN A 72 8.99 -7.57 -9.33
N GLY A 73 7.67 -7.49 -9.47
CA GLY A 73 6.75 -8.25 -8.64
C GLY A 73 6.24 -7.49 -7.42
N ASP A 74 6.77 -6.32 -7.12
CA ASP A 74 6.24 -5.50 -6.02
C ASP A 74 4.80 -5.10 -6.31
N GLU A 75 3.96 -5.11 -5.29
CA GLU A 75 2.54 -4.78 -5.44
C GLU A 75 2.12 -3.72 -4.46
N VAL A 76 1.15 -2.90 -4.88
CA VAL A 76 0.48 -1.92 -4.02
C VAL A 76 -1.00 -1.98 -4.34
N THR A 77 -1.83 -2.11 -3.33
CA THR A 77 -3.30 -2.11 -3.48
C THR A 77 -3.87 -0.84 -2.88
N ILE A 78 -4.75 -0.19 -3.61
CA ILE A 78 -5.37 1.08 -3.18
C ILE A 78 -6.87 0.93 -3.33
N MET A 79 -7.61 1.29 -2.29
CA MET A 79 -9.05 1.16 -2.31
C MET A 79 -9.74 2.35 -1.65
N ASP A 80 -10.91 2.70 -2.16
CA ASP A 80 -11.74 3.76 -1.62
C ASP A 80 -12.47 3.22 -0.38
N VAL A 81 -12.21 3.83 0.76
CA VAL A 81 -12.90 3.50 2.01
C VAL A 81 -13.69 4.71 2.53
N SER A 82 -13.94 5.68 1.66
CA SER A 82 -14.71 6.87 2.04
C SER A 82 -16.14 6.49 2.38
N ALA A 83 -16.67 7.03 3.48
CA ALA A 83 -18.04 6.77 3.88
C ALA A 83 -19.04 7.43 2.94
N SER A 84 -18.65 8.54 2.32
CA SER A 84 -19.44 9.28 1.35
C SER A 84 -18.51 10.15 0.54
N ASN A 85 -18.97 10.66 -0.61
CA ASN A 85 -18.15 11.57 -1.42
C ASN A 85 -16.74 11.01 -1.63
N GLY A 86 -16.67 9.78 -2.12
CA GLY A 86 -15.40 9.09 -2.31
C GLY A 86 -14.66 9.54 -3.55
N PHE A 87 -13.99 8.61 -4.21
CA PHE A 87 -13.12 8.92 -5.35
C PHE A 87 -13.87 9.60 -6.50
N GLY A 88 -15.16 9.36 -6.63
CA GLY A 88 -15.96 10.03 -7.66
C GLY A 88 -16.14 11.52 -7.42
N THR A 89 -15.98 11.99 -6.20
CA THR A 89 -16.05 13.42 -5.86
C THR A 89 -14.65 14.00 -5.70
N ASN A 90 -13.81 13.36 -4.89
CA ASN A 90 -12.43 13.74 -4.69
C ASN A 90 -11.56 12.54 -5.05
N LYS A 91 -10.91 12.60 -6.19
CA LYS A 91 -10.15 11.47 -6.70
C LYS A 91 -8.95 11.13 -5.83
N CYS A 92 -8.45 9.93 -6.01
CA CYS A 92 -7.17 9.52 -5.45
C CYS A 92 -6.17 9.52 -6.60
N VAL A 93 -5.11 10.29 -6.48
CA VAL A 93 -4.06 10.36 -7.49
C VAL A 93 -2.96 9.37 -7.12
N VAL A 94 -2.58 8.51 -8.06
CA VAL A 94 -1.46 7.59 -7.88
C VAL A 94 -0.26 8.19 -8.59
N ALA A 95 0.69 8.71 -7.81
CA ALA A 95 1.87 9.38 -8.35
C ALA A 95 2.97 8.35 -8.64
N ARG A 96 3.53 8.43 -9.85
CA ARG A 96 4.47 7.43 -10.37
C ARG A 96 5.78 7.33 -9.62
N ASN A 97 6.26 8.42 -9.09
CA ASN A 97 7.54 8.49 -8.39
C ASN A 97 8.71 7.95 -9.23
N GLY A 98 8.75 8.35 -10.51
CA GLY A 98 9.87 8.04 -11.40
C GLY A 98 9.70 6.81 -12.28
N SER A 99 8.81 5.90 -11.93
CA SER A 99 8.53 4.74 -12.77
C SER A 99 7.37 5.04 -13.72
N LYS A 100 7.22 4.23 -14.74
CA LYS A 100 6.07 4.36 -15.63
C LYS A 100 4.85 3.68 -15.05
N ILE A 101 3.68 4.08 -15.51
CA ILE A 101 2.43 3.36 -15.26
C ILE A 101 1.85 3.01 -16.63
N ARG A 102 1.65 1.72 -16.86
CA ARG A 102 1.10 1.19 -18.12
C ARG A 102 1.90 1.69 -19.34
N GLY A 103 3.19 1.84 -19.17
CA GLY A 103 4.09 2.28 -20.23
C GLY A 103 4.10 3.79 -20.44
N GLY A 104 3.32 4.54 -19.68
CA GLY A 104 3.21 5.98 -19.84
C GLY A 104 3.88 6.75 -18.72
N THR A 105 3.95 8.06 -18.90
CA THR A 105 4.60 8.97 -17.95
C THR A 105 3.61 9.90 -17.28
N SER A 106 2.34 9.50 -17.22
CA SER A 106 1.31 10.23 -16.49
C SER A 106 0.94 9.50 -15.21
N ASP A 107 0.58 10.26 -14.19
CA ASP A 107 0.04 9.67 -12.97
C ASP A 107 -1.33 9.08 -13.24
N LEU A 108 -1.78 8.18 -12.39
CA LEU A 108 -3.06 7.51 -12.55
C LEU A 108 -4.08 8.15 -11.61
N ASP A 109 -5.26 8.48 -12.15
CA ASP A 109 -6.36 8.98 -11.34
C ASP A 109 -7.35 7.84 -11.04
N LEU A 110 -7.65 7.66 -9.78
CA LEU A 110 -8.73 6.76 -9.35
C LEU A 110 -9.89 7.66 -9.00
N ASP A 111 -10.92 7.66 -9.85
CA ASP A 111 -11.98 8.65 -9.78
C ASP A 111 -13.38 8.06 -9.76
N SER A 112 -13.52 6.82 -9.35
CA SER A 112 -14.82 6.17 -9.20
C SER A 112 -15.03 5.74 -7.75
N ASP A 113 -16.25 5.96 -7.24
CA ASP A 113 -16.58 5.56 -5.87
C ASP A 113 -16.40 4.04 -5.71
N ASN A 114 -15.87 3.66 -4.57
CA ASN A 114 -15.62 2.25 -4.23
C ASN A 114 -14.58 1.57 -5.12
N GLU A 115 -13.76 2.35 -5.80
CA GLU A 115 -12.72 1.80 -6.66
C GLU A 115 -11.64 1.09 -5.85
N CYS A 116 -11.17 -0.04 -6.36
CA CYS A 116 -10.10 -0.81 -5.75
C CYS A 116 -9.20 -1.33 -6.87
N VAL A 117 -7.92 -1.03 -6.78
CA VAL A 117 -6.94 -1.48 -7.78
C VAL A 117 -5.73 -2.08 -7.09
N THR A 118 -5.14 -3.08 -7.75
CA THR A 118 -3.83 -3.58 -7.37
C THR A 118 -2.88 -3.33 -8.52
N LEU A 119 -1.79 -2.63 -8.21
CA LEU A 119 -0.74 -2.36 -9.18
C LEU A 119 0.44 -3.29 -8.89
N ILE A 120 1.06 -3.76 -9.96
CA ILE A 120 2.25 -4.61 -9.86
C ILE A 120 3.35 -4.02 -10.72
N PHE A 121 4.56 -3.93 -10.17
CA PHE A 121 5.69 -3.44 -10.95
C PHE A 121 6.23 -4.58 -11.82
N THR A 122 6.41 -4.30 -13.09
CA THR A 122 6.79 -5.31 -14.08
C THR A 122 8.20 -5.08 -14.61
N THR A 123 8.35 -4.21 -15.60
CA THR A 123 9.63 -3.92 -16.23
C THR A 123 9.85 -2.41 -16.24
N ALA A 124 11.06 -1.98 -16.56
CA ALA A 124 11.34 -0.55 -16.67
C ALA A 124 10.52 0.09 -17.80
N ASP A 125 10.26 -0.64 -18.87
CA ASP A 125 9.54 -0.10 -20.02
C ASP A 125 8.05 0.08 -19.75
N LYS A 126 7.43 -0.86 -19.07
CA LYS A 126 6.00 -0.78 -18.76
C LYS A 126 5.74 -0.21 -17.37
N GLY A 127 6.66 -0.42 -16.44
CA GLY A 127 6.52 0.07 -15.09
C GLY A 127 5.44 -0.69 -14.32
N TRP A 128 4.58 0.08 -13.68
CA TRP A 128 3.46 -0.47 -12.93
C TRP A 128 2.31 -0.80 -13.87
N GLN A 129 1.78 -2.01 -13.74
CA GLN A 129 0.60 -2.43 -14.49
C GLN A 129 -0.56 -2.64 -13.52
N ILE A 130 -1.78 -2.54 -14.03
CA ILE A 130 -2.97 -2.82 -13.22
C ILE A 130 -3.18 -4.32 -13.21
N LYS A 131 -2.91 -4.93 -12.07
CA LYS A 131 -3.07 -6.38 -11.90
C LYS A 131 -4.55 -6.75 -11.74
N SER A 132 -5.28 -5.92 -11.01
CA SER A 132 -6.72 -6.11 -10.83
C SER A 132 -7.39 -4.77 -10.57
N SER A 133 -8.64 -4.67 -10.97
CA SER A 133 -9.45 -3.47 -10.75
C SER A 133 -10.91 -3.88 -10.78
N ASN A 134 -11.72 -3.23 -9.94
CA ASN A 134 -13.17 -3.43 -9.99
C ASN A 134 -13.87 -2.42 -10.88
N TYR A 135 -13.09 -1.57 -11.59
CA TYR A 135 -13.60 -0.65 -12.59
C TYR A 135 -12.77 -0.78 -13.86
N THR A 136 -13.33 -0.34 -14.98
CA THR A 136 -12.58 -0.23 -16.22
C THR A 136 -11.69 1.00 -16.16
N ILE A 137 -10.41 0.80 -16.33
CA ILE A 137 -9.44 1.89 -16.26
C ILE A 137 -8.76 2.09 -17.60
#